data_88d236523ded54dce62afb2f54dfbf9f
#
_entry.id   88d236523ded54dce62afb2f54dfbf9f
#
_cell.length_a   1.000
_cell.length_b   1.000
_cell.length_c   1.000
_cell.angle_alpha   90.00
_cell.angle_beta   90.00
_cell.angle_gamma   90.00
#
_symmetry.space_group_name_H-M   'P 1'
#
loop_
_entity.id
_entity.type
_entity.pdbx_description
1 polymer ?
#
loop_
_entity_poly.entity_id
_entity_poly.type
_entity_poly.pdbx_seq_one_letter_code
_entity_poly.pdbx_strand_id
1 'polypeptide(L)'
;YVVYQYIAAKKQTKRLATTTARSFVFKGSGAKPGTKYYFYVAPYTVDSKTKEGGKGTQLATTTRPIATKCTAAKSAKKQQITVHWNKVKCNGYAVQYSTKKNFSGDKKTLYVSSGKATGNIKTAKGGRTYYVRLRPYTTVGNTRYYGSYTAARAVRVK
;
A
#
# COMPACT_ATOMS: atom_id res chain seq x y z
N TYR A 1 -15.32 20.61 13.55
CA TYR A 1 -15.41 19.17 13.78
C TYR A 1 -14.27 18.70 14.66
N VAL A 2 -14.54 17.71 15.53
CA VAL A 2 -13.53 16.99 16.29
C VAL A 2 -13.40 15.59 15.71
N VAL A 3 -12.16 15.16 15.45
CA VAL A 3 -11.86 13.85 14.90
C VAL A 3 -11.32 12.95 16.00
N TYR A 4 -11.89 11.77 16.14
CA TYR A 4 -11.50 10.76 17.12
C TYR A 4 -11.05 9.48 16.43
N GLN A 5 -10.04 8.82 16.99
CA GLN A 5 -9.69 7.43 16.69
C GLN A 5 -10.29 6.52 17.78
N TYR A 6 -10.97 5.44 17.37
CA TYR A 6 -11.36 4.37 18.29
C TYR A 6 -10.26 3.32 18.39
N ILE A 7 -9.80 3.05 19.60
CA ILE A 7 -8.74 2.06 19.90
C ILE A 7 -9.43 0.81 20.43
N ALA A 8 -9.68 -0.15 19.55
CA ALA A 8 -10.47 -1.36 19.85
C ALA A 8 -9.90 -2.15 21.03
N ALA A 9 -8.58 -2.32 21.13
CA ALA A 9 -7.93 -3.05 22.23
C ALA A 9 -8.14 -2.44 23.61
N LYS A 10 -8.44 -1.14 23.68
CA LYS A 10 -8.68 -0.41 24.95
C LYS A 10 -10.15 -0.03 25.12
N LYS A 11 -11.00 -0.30 24.13
CA LYS A 11 -12.39 0.17 24.05
C LYS A 11 -12.56 1.69 24.31
N GLN A 12 -11.58 2.49 23.91
CA GLN A 12 -11.49 3.92 24.15
C GLN A 12 -11.39 4.72 22.86
N THR A 13 -11.82 5.98 22.93
CA THR A 13 -11.60 6.95 21.85
C THR A 13 -10.50 7.92 22.24
N LYS A 14 -9.61 8.21 21.28
CA LYS A 14 -8.56 9.21 21.39
C LYS A 14 -8.89 10.38 20.47
N ARG A 15 -8.95 11.60 21.00
CA ARG A 15 -9.05 12.82 20.20
C ARG A 15 -7.78 12.99 19.37
N LEU A 16 -7.91 13.22 18.07
CA LEU A 16 -6.80 13.40 17.15
C LEU A 16 -6.63 14.86 16.76
N ALA A 17 -7.72 15.53 16.43
CA ALA A 17 -7.68 16.91 15.94
C ALA A 17 -9.03 17.60 16.11
N THR A 18 -8.97 18.93 16.09
CA THR A 18 -10.11 19.81 15.85
C THR A 18 -9.85 20.55 14.55
N THR A 19 -10.84 20.63 13.67
CA THR A 19 -10.70 21.24 12.35
C THR A 19 -12.01 21.82 11.86
N THR A 20 -11.95 22.89 11.09
CA THR A 20 -13.08 23.42 10.32
C THR A 20 -13.14 22.80 8.91
N ALA A 21 -12.06 22.14 8.47
CA ALA A 21 -11.98 21.51 7.17
C ALA A 21 -12.92 20.30 7.06
N ARG A 22 -13.36 20.01 5.85
CA ARG A 22 -14.21 18.85 5.51
C ARG A 22 -13.40 17.55 5.34
N SER A 23 -12.07 17.60 5.51
CA SER A 23 -11.19 16.44 5.41
C SER A 23 -10.13 16.46 6.50
N PHE A 24 -9.71 15.26 6.91
CA PHE A 24 -8.63 15.06 7.87
C PHE A 24 -7.72 13.92 7.39
N VAL A 25 -6.40 14.16 7.42
CA VAL A 25 -5.40 13.16 7.01
C VAL A 25 -4.73 12.56 8.23
N PHE A 26 -5.03 11.29 8.52
CA PHE A 26 -4.33 10.52 9.54
C PHE A 26 -3.00 10.01 8.99
N LYS A 27 -1.87 10.53 9.49
CA LYS A 27 -0.52 10.25 9.00
C LYS A 27 0.50 10.10 10.14
N GLY A 28 1.76 9.80 9.78
CA GLY A 28 2.88 9.71 10.71
C GLY A 28 3.02 8.35 11.38
N SER A 29 3.74 8.30 12.50
CA SER A 29 4.05 7.07 13.24
C SER A 29 2.82 6.32 13.75
N GLY A 30 1.67 6.99 13.85
CA GLY A 30 0.39 6.38 14.22
C GLY A 30 -0.22 5.49 13.14
N ALA A 31 0.08 5.73 11.86
CA ALA A 31 -0.51 5.00 10.73
C ALA A 31 0.35 3.79 10.34
N LYS A 32 0.22 2.68 11.07
CA LYS A 32 0.97 1.44 10.78
C LYS A 32 0.43 0.76 9.52
N PRO A 33 1.28 0.32 8.58
CA PRO A 33 0.85 -0.38 7.36
C PRO A 33 0.01 -1.63 7.65
N GLY A 34 -1.03 -1.86 6.84
CA GLY A 34 -1.90 -3.02 6.96
C GLY A 34 -2.73 -3.08 8.24
N THR A 35 -2.96 -1.94 8.86
CA THR A 35 -3.73 -1.85 10.10
C THR A 35 -5.10 -1.25 9.81
N LYS A 36 -6.16 -1.88 10.33
CA LYS A 36 -7.52 -1.33 10.29
C LYS A 36 -7.67 -0.31 11.41
N TYR A 37 -8.11 0.88 11.04
CA TYR A 37 -8.39 1.99 11.96
C TYR A 37 -9.86 2.35 11.91
N TYR A 38 -10.38 2.80 13.01
CA TYR A 38 -11.76 3.26 13.16
C TYR A 38 -11.74 4.71 13.62
N PHE A 39 -12.59 5.53 13.03
CA PHE A 39 -12.68 6.96 13.33
C PHE A 39 -14.12 7.37 13.57
N TYR A 40 -14.29 8.40 14.38
CA TYR A 40 -15.53 9.15 14.54
C TYR A 40 -15.28 10.62 14.27
N VAL A 41 -16.28 11.31 13.78
CA VAL A 41 -16.29 12.75 13.63
C VAL A 41 -17.47 13.30 14.42
N ALA A 42 -17.24 14.29 15.25
CA ALA A 42 -18.27 15.03 15.99
C ALA A 42 -18.28 16.49 15.53
N PRO A 43 -19.44 17.09 15.26
CA PRO A 43 -19.54 18.53 15.11
C PRO A 43 -19.28 19.20 16.47
N TYR A 44 -18.82 20.44 16.45
CA TYR A 44 -18.77 21.27 17.66
C TYR A 44 -19.14 22.72 17.32
N THR A 45 -19.69 23.40 18.28
CA THR A 45 -19.95 24.85 18.23
C THR A 45 -19.02 25.55 19.20
N VAL A 46 -18.61 26.76 18.84
CA VAL A 46 -17.80 27.65 19.71
C VAL A 46 -18.68 28.84 20.04
N ASP A 47 -19.23 28.82 21.21
CA ASP A 47 -19.84 29.95 21.89
C ASP A 47 -19.17 30.09 23.28
N SER A 48 -19.77 30.75 24.24
CA SER A 48 -19.21 30.93 25.58
C SER A 48 -18.76 29.63 26.28
N LYS A 49 -19.17 28.44 25.77
CA LYS A 49 -18.70 27.12 26.20
C LYS A 49 -18.67 26.20 24.98
N THR A 50 -17.49 25.70 24.62
CA THR A 50 -17.34 24.73 23.53
C THR A 50 -18.18 23.48 23.81
N LYS A 51 -19.21 23.25 23.02
CA LYS A 51 -20.05 22.04 23.08
C LYS A 51 -19.75 21.12 21.91
N GLU A 52 -19.44 19.86 22.20
CA GLU A 52 -19.33 18.82 21.18
C GLU A 52 -20.69 18.14 21.00
N GLY A 53 -21.11 18.02 19.75
CA GLY A 53 -22.28 17.21 19.39
C GLY A 53 -21.99 15.71 19.51
N GLY A 54 -23.01 14.88 19.29
CA GLY A 54 -22.86 13.44 19.28
C GLY A 54 -21.86 12.97 18.22
N LYS A 55 -21.10 11.91 18.53
CA LYS A 55 -20.22 11.25 17.56
C LYS A 55 -21.04 10.65 16.45
N GLY A 56 -20.69 10.95 15.21
CA GLY A 56 -21.32 10.35 14.04
C GLY A 56 -21.01 8.87 13.86
N THR A 57 -21.42 8.32 12.73
CA THR A 57 -21.19 6.92 12.39
C THR A 57 -19.69 6.58 12.37
N GLN A 58 -19.36 5.39 12.86
CA GLN A 58 -17.98 4.88 12.81
C GLN A 58 -17.53 4.65 11.39
N LEU A 59 -16.40 5.27 11.02
CA LEU A 59 -15.71 5.06 9.76
C LEU A 59 -14.56 4.10 9.97
N ALA A 60 -14.44 3.09 9.12
CA ALA A 60 -13.34 2.13 9.13
C ALA A 60 -12.50 2.27 7.87
N THR A 61 -11.18 2.27 8.03
CA THR A 61 -10.23 2.25 6.91
C THR A 61 -9.02 1.38 7.20
N THR A 62 -8.37 0.89 6.15
CA THR A 62 -7.16 0.07 6.27
C THR A 62 -6.01 0.76 5.55
N THR A 63 -4.92 0.97 6.28
CA THR A 63 -3.72 1.58 5.72
C THR A 63 -3.02 0.65 4.72
N ARG A 64 -2.42 1.24 3.68
CA ARG A 64 -1.62 0.53 2.68
C ARG A 64 -0.15 0.52 3.08
N PRO A 65 0.65 -0.48 2.62
CA PRO A 65 2.09 -0.44 2.84
C PRO A 65 2.72 0.74 2.10
N ILE A 66 3.81 1.25 2.65
CA ILE A 66 4.61 2.28 1.99
C ILE A 66 5.19 1.75 0.67
N ALA A 67 5.47 2.65 -0.28
CA ALA A 67 6.10 2.28 -1.54
C ALA A 67 7.48 1.65 -1.31
N THR A 68 7.85 0.71 -2.18
CA THR A 68 9.21 0.14 -2.23
C THR A 68 9.97 0.73 -3.43
N LYS A 69 11.28 0.46 -3.52
CA LYS A 69 12.13 0.82 -4.65
C LYS A 69 12.62 -0.45 -5.35
N CYS A 70 12.37 -0.56 -6.65
CA CYS A 70 13.01 -1.57 -7.50
C CYS A 70 14.47 -1.16 -7.71
N THR A 71 15.41 -1.95 -7.21
CA THR A 71 16.86 -1.64 -7.28
C THR A 71 17.46 -2.14 -8.57
N ALA A 72 17.05 -3.32 -9.06
CA ALA A 72 17.50 -3.86 -10.33
C ALA A 72 16.44 -4.78 -10.96
N ALA A 73 16.48 -4.88 -12.29
CA ALA A 73 15.81 -5.92 -13.05
C ALA A 73 16.74 -6.34 -14.20
N LYS A 74 17.15 -7.61 -14.23
CA LYS A 74 18.18 -8.12 -15.16
C LYS A 74 17.80 -9.51 -15.66
N SER A 75 18.27 -9.86 -16.86
CA SER A 75 18.19 -11.21 -17.42
C SER A 75 19.61 -11.80 -17.50
N ALA A 76 20.09 -12.40 -16.41
CA ALA A 76 21.39 -13.06 -16.36
C ALA A 76 21.33 -14.47 -16.97
N LYS A 77 20.21 -15.17 -16.79
CA LYS A 77 19.96 -16.52 -17.31
C LYS A 77 18.98 -16.47 -18.48
N LYS A 78 19.10 -17.43 -19.42
CA LYS A 78 18.14 -17.58 -20.54
C LYS A 78 16.71 -17.69 -20.02
N GLN A 79 15.79 -17.00 -20.68
CA GLN A 79 14.35 -17.03 -20.41
C GLN A 79 13.94 -16.66 -18.96
N GLN A 80 14.82 -15.95 -18.23
CA GLN A 80 14.58 -15.54 -16.85
C GLN A 80 14.87 -14.06 -16.64
N ILE A 81 13.99 -13.39 -15.88
CA ILE A 81 14.23 -12.05 -15.36
C ILE A 81 14.33 -12.16 -13.84
N THR A 82 15.41 -11.66 -13.26
CA THR A 82 15.58 -11.49 -11.83
C THR A 82 15.34 -10.03 -11.46
N VAL A 83 14.43 -9.80 -10.52
CA VAL A 83 14.04 -8.46 -10.05
C VAL A 83 14.46 -8.32 -8.61
N HIS A 84 15.09 -7.20 -8.24
CA HIS A 84 15.54 -6.87 -6.89
C HIS A 84 14.85 -5.61 -6.39
N TRP A 85 14.59 -5.54 -5.08
CA TRP A 85 13.95 -4.39 -4.44
C TRP A 85 14.35 -4.21 -2.97
N ASN A 86 14.08 -3.04 -2.41
CA ASN A 86 14.24 -2.80 -1.00
C ASN A 86 13.06 -3.42 -0.22
N LYS A 87 13.34 -4.12 0.87
CA LYS A 87 12.28 -4.63 1.75
C LYS A 87 11.59 -3.50 2.48
N VAL A 88 10.27 -3.60 2.58
CA VAL A 88 9.41 -2.73 3.39
C VAL A 88 8.49 -3.58 4.26
N LYS A 89 7.93 -3.01 5.31
CA LYS A 89 6.97 -3.72 6.17
C LYS A 89 5.68 -4.00 5.39
N CYS A 90 5.44 -5.27 5.07
CA CYS A 90 4.31 -5.75 4.27
C CYS A 90 4.13 -7.27 4.45
N ASN A 91 3.10 -7.87 3.84
CA ASN A 91 2.91 -9.32 3.78
C ASN A 91 3.55 -9.95 2.54
N GLY A 92 3.80 -9.15 1.50
CA GLY A 92 4.47 -9.63 0.29
C GLY A 92 4.50 -8.58 -0.82
N TYR A 93 5.01 -9.00 -1.96
CA TYR A 93 5.18 -8.15 -3.14
C TYR A 93 4.47 -8.75 -4.34
N ALA A 94 3.80 -7.89 -5.11
CA ALA A 94 3.24 -8.21 -6.41
C ALA A 94 4.15 -7.64 -7.49
N VAL A 95 4.92 -8.52 -8.15
CA VAL A 95 5.81 -8.18 -9.27
C VAL A 95 5.03 -8.38 -10.55
N GLN A 96 4.71 -7.29 -11.25
CA GLN A 96 4.03 -7.32 -12.55
C GLN A 96 5.04 -7.24 -13.69
N TYR A 97 4.79 -8.00 -14.74
CA TYR A 97 5.57 -7.95 -15.98
C TYR A 97 4.67 -8.08 -17.21
N SER A 98 5.07 -7.45 -18.30
CA SER A 98 4.35 -7.38 -19.57
C SER A 98 5.32 -7.07 -20.69
N THR A 99 5.02 -7.46 -21.92
CA THR A 99 5.76 -7.00 -23.12
C THR A 99 5.36 -5.58 -23.52
N LYS A 100 4.26 -5.05 -22.98
CA LYS A 100 3.77 -3.69 -23.24
C LYS A 100 4.14 -2.75 -22.10
N LYS A 101 4.67 -1.57 -22.41
CA LYS A 101 5.09 -0.54 -21.43
C LYS A 101 3.95 -0.06 -20.52
N ASN A 102 2.75 -0.02 -21.03
CA ASN A 102 1.54 0.39 -20.28
C ASN A 102 0.89 -0.73 -19.48
N PHE A 103 1.42 -1.97 -19.53
CA PHE A 103 0.88 -3.16 -18.87
C PHE A 103 -0.55 -3.52 -19.31
N SER A 104 -0.94 -3.20 -20.54
CA SER A 104 -2.22 -3.60 -21.11
C SER A 104 -2.15 -4.99 -21.75
N GLY A 105 -3.22 -5.78 -21.61
CA GLY A 105 -3.39 -7.07 -22.28
C GLY A 105 -2.63 -8.23 -21.64
N ASP A 106 -1.33 -8.37 -21.90
CA ASP A 106 -0.49 -9.52 -21.53
C ASP A 106 0.12 -9.48 -20.12
N LYS A 107 -0.38 -8.60 -19.28
CA LYS A 107 0.10 -8.41 -17.91
C LYS A 107 -0.01 -9.68 -17.06
N LYS A 108 1.12 -10.11 -16.49
CA LYS A 108 1.20 -11.21 -15.53
C LYS A 108 1.73 -10.71 -14.18
N THR A 109 1.42 -11.44 -13.11
CA THR A 109 1.84 -11.08 -11.75
C THR A 109 2.45 -12.27 -11.05
N LEU A 110 3.66 -12.09 -10.53
CA LEU A 110 4.34 -13.00 -9.61
C LEU A 110 4.19 -12.48 -8.19
N TYR A 111 3.64 -13.29 -7.30
CA TYR A 111 3.59 -12.96 -5.87
C TYR A 111 4.80 -13.52 -5.13
N VAL A 112 5.42 -12.69 -4.30
CA VAL A 112 6.63 -13.02 -3.55
C VAL A 112 6.41 -12.67 -2.08
N SER A 113 6.83 -13.53 -1.17
CA SER A 113 6.71 -13.32 0.29
C SER A 113 7.55 -12.13 0.78
N SER A 114 7.15 -11.54 1.90
CA SER A 114 7.80 -10.36 2.50
C SER A 114 9.25 -10.57 2.91
N GLY A 115 9.63 -11.80 3.25
CA GLY A 115 11.01 -12.15 3.63
C GLY A 115 12.02 -12.02 2.48
N LYS A 116 11.57 -12.03 1.22
CA LYS A 116 12.43 -11.97 0.03
C LYS A 116 12.58 -10.54 -0.50
N ALA A 117 13.77 -10.22 -1.00
CA ALA A 117 14.08 -8.97 -1.70
C ALA A 117 14.32 -9.21 -3.20
N THR A 118 14.01 -10.41 -3.69
CA THR A 118 14.20 -10.83 -5.08
C THR A 118 13.05 -11.69 -5.57
N GLY A 119 12.76 -11.63 -6.87
CA GLY A 119 11.80 -12.48 -7.55
C GLY A 119 12.30 -12.88 -8.92
N ASN A 120 12.12 -14.16 -9.27
CA ASN A 120 12.54 -14.72 -10.55
C ASN A 120 11.32 -15.02 -11.43
N ILE A 121 11.22 -14.33 -12.56
CA ILE A 121 10.23 -14.57 -13.60
C ILE A 121 10.85 -15.58 -14.56
N LYS A 122 10.40 -16.83 -14.54
CA LYS A 122 10.93 -17.95 -15.31
C LYS A 122 10.21 -18.20 -16.65
N THR A 123 9.15 -17.44 -16.94
CA THR A 123 8.29 -17.64 -18.13
C THR A 123 8.53 -16.55 -19.19
N ALA A 124 9.62 -15.81 -19.09
CA ALA A 124 9.98 -14.78 -20.04
C ALA A 124 10.53 -15.44 -21.33
N LYS A 125 10.08 -14.97 -22.50
CA LYS A 125 10.59 -15.47 -23.78
C LYS A 125 11.90 -14.74 -24.13
N GLY A 126 12.91 -15.50 -24.57
CA GLY A 126 14.19 -14.96 -25.03
C GLY A 126 14.03 -13.97 -26.18
N GLY A 127 14.94 -13.03 -26.31
CA GLY A 127 14.94 -12.01 -27.36
C GLY A 127 13.91 -10.90 -27.22
N ARG A 128 12.95 -11.02 -26.29
CA ARG A 128 11.89 -10.01 -26.07
C ARG A 128 12.25 -9.02 -24.96
N THR A 129 11.75 -7.81 -25.08
CA THR A 129 11.79 -6.81 -23.99
C THR A 129 10.53 -6.92 -23.14
N TYR A 130 10.74 -7.01 -21.84
CA TYR A 130 9.67 -6.94 -20.83
C TYR A 130 9.81 -5.69 -20.01
N TYR A 131 8.67 -5.14 -19.62
CA TYR A 131 8.55 -4.07 -18.61
C TYR A 131 8.16 -4.71 -17.31
N VAL A 132 8.88 -4.35 -16.23
CA VAL A 132 8.66 -4.91 -14.89
C VAL A 132 8.45 -3.78 -13.90
N ARG A 133 7.43 -3.90 -13.05
CA ARG A 133 7.17 -3.04 -11.90
C ARG A 133 6.71 -3.88 -10.73
N LEU A 134 6.85 -3.36 -9.53
CA LEU A 134 6.34 -4.08 -8.35
C LEU A 134 5.71 -3.13 -7.35
N ARG A 135 4.90 -3.69 -6.48
CA ARG A 135 4.30 -3.01 -5.34
C ARG A 135 4.19 -3.94 -4.15
N PRO A 136 4.36 -3.46 -2.91
CA PRO A 136 4.10 -4.26 -1.72
C PRO A 136 2.59 -4.38 -1.50
N TYR A 137 2.17 -5.41 -0.75
CA TYR A 137 0.81 -5.56 -0.27
C TYR A 137 0.76 -6.01 1.19
N THR A 138 -0.32 -5.64 1.87
CA THR A 138 -0.72 -6.22 3.16
C THR A 138 -2.05 -6.92 2.99
N THR A 139 -2.30 -7.95 3.81
CA THR A 139 -3.54 -8.71 3.81
C THR A 139 -4.26 -8.51 5.14
N VAL A 140 -5.54 -8.16 5.08
CA VAL A 140 -6.41 -8.09 6.26
C VAL A 140 -7.66 -8.93 5.95
N GLY A 141 -7.85 -10.00 6.71
CA GLY A 141 -8.78 -11.07 6.30
C GLY A 141 -8.35 -11.61 4.93
N ASN A 142 -9.28 -11.72 4.00
CA ASN A 142 -9.04 -12.20 2.63
C ASN A 142 -8.73 -11.08 1.62
N THR A 143 -8.62 -9.82 2.07
CA THR A 143 -8.43 -8.67 1.18
C THR A 143 -6.98 -8.20 1.15
N ARG A 144 -6.41 -8.04 -0.05
CA ARG A 144 -5.08 -7.44 -0.24
C ARG A 144 -5.18 -5.94 -0.46
N TYR A 145 -4.44 -5.19 0.34
CA TYR A 145 -4.29 -3.74 0.23
C TYR A 145 -2.91 -3.42 -0.33
N TYR A 146 -2.88 -2.85 -1.52
CA TYR A 146 -1.64 -2.63 -2.26
C TYR A 146 -1.10 -1.22 -2.04
N GLY A 147 0.22 -1.11 -1.88
CA GLY A 147 0.96 0.14 -2.02
C GLY A 147 1.08 0.60 -3.47
N SER A 148 1.75 1.72 -3.69
CA SER A 148 2.02 2.25 -5.03
C SER A 148 3.00 1.36 -5.79
N TYR A 149 2.87 1.35 -7.13
CA TYR A 149 3.85 0.70 -8.00
C TYR A 149 5.17 1.49 -8.02
N THR A 150 6.27 0.77 -8.17
CA THR A 150 7.55 1.36 -8.60
C THR A 150 7.44 1.85 -10.04
N ALA A 151 8.35 2.73 -10.45
CA ALA A 151 8.57 2.99 -11.86
C ALA A 151 8.86 1.68 -12.62
N ALA A 152 8.36 1.57 -13.85
CA ALA A 152 8.60 0.41 -14.69
C ALA A 152 10.05 0.39 -15.19
N ARG A 153 10.65 -0.81 -15.24
CA ARG A 153 11.99 -1.05 -15.82
C ARG A 153 11.87 -1.94 -17.03
N ALA A 154 12.52 -1.56 -18.12
CA ALA A 154 12.64 -2.40 -19.30
C ALA A 154 13.80 -3.40 -19.14
N VAL A 155 13.59 -4.66 -19.52
CA VAL A 155 14.59 -5.74 -19.49
C VAL A 155 14.48 -6.54 -20.77
N ARG A 156 15.57 -6.59 -21.56
CA ARG A 156 15.69 -7.52 -22.69
C ARG A 156 16.11 -8.89 -22.16
N VAL A 157 15.35 -9.90 -22.51
CA VAL A 157 15.56 -11.28 -22.04
C VAL A 157 16.59 -11.98 -22.93
N LYS A 158 17.55 -12.64 -22.29
CA LYS A 158 18.53 -13.53 -22.96
C LYS A 158 17.87 -14.79 -23.49
#